data_7e6ad93e59cda545b6d2798ad7875b37
#
_entry.id   7e6ad93e59cda545b6d2798ad7875b37
#
_cell.length_a   1.000
_cell.length_b   1.000
_cell.length_c   1.000
_cell.angle_alpha   90.00
_cell.angle_beta   90.00
_cell.angle_gamma   90.00
#
_symmetry.space_group_name_H-M   'P 1'
#
loop_
_entity.id
_entity.type
_entity.pdbx_description
1 polymer ?
#
loop_
_entity_poly.entity_id
_entity_poly.type
_entity_poly.pdbx_seq_one_letter_code
_entity_poly.pdbx_strand_id
1 'polypeptide(L)'
;MKRLAFYTFWEKDGIVRKYVLTYLKGLQEVADKIIVIVNGKLSLEGKEKLEKLGITILQRANKGFDFGAWKAAFEFLGWEEVRKFDELVLTNCSNYGPVYHFSGIFKRMEDNPCDFWGLTQHQEVKNALIIAGDKDSYIRRHIQSFFIVIRQKVILSEKFSSYWDGLVEAENLKQEISEHETRFTEYLESVGFSWDTVFKPKGEFNPSFYQVT
;
A
#
# COMPACT_ATOMS: atom_id res chain seq x y z
N MET A 1 -12.58 -6.44 14.93
CA MET A 1 -12.29 -6.51 13.47
C MET A 1 -11.02 -7.30 13.25
N LYS A 2 -11.06 -8.25 12.33
CA LYS A 2 -9.92 -9.10 11.97
C LYS A 2 -9.17 -8.48 10.80
N ARG A 3 -7.87 -8.18 10.96
CA ARG A 3 -7.07 -7.45 9.96
C ARG A 3 -5.90 -8.25 9.43
N LEU A 4 -5.74 -8.19 8.11
CA LEU A 4 -4.59 -8.71 7.38
C LEU A 4 -3.73 -7.53 6.95
N ALA A 5 -2.41 -7.63 7.04
CA ALA A 5 -1.50 -6.62 6.51
C ALA A 5 -0.49 -7.23 5.53
N PHE A 6 -0.34 -6.59 4.38
CA PHE A 6 0.73 -6.81 3.42
C PHE A 6 1.73 -5.67 3.53
N TYR A 7 2.96 -6.01 3.86
CA TYR A 7 4.05 -5.06 4.00
C TYR A 7 5.14 -5.36 2.97
N THR A 8 5.26 -4.52 1.95
CA THR A 8 6.33 -4.66 0.96
C THR A 8 7.65 -4.16 1.55
N PHE A 9 8.66 -5.02 1.50
CA PHE A 9 10.01 -4.69 1.92
C PHE A 9 10.99 -4.83 0.75
N TRP A 10 11.74 -3.76 0.53
CA TRP A 10 12.89 -3.76 -0.37
C TRP A 10 14.04 -2.99 0.25
N GLU A 11 15.21 -3.58 0.22
CA GLU A 11 16.48 -2.94 0.55
C GLU A 11 17.60 -3.63 -0.23
N LYS A 12 18.52 -2.86 -0.77
CA LYS A 12 19.55 -3.31 -1.73
C LYS A 12 20.32 -4.55 -1.24
N ASP A 13 20.70 -4.57 0.04
CA ASP A 13 21.47 -5.63 0.67
C ASP A 13 20.63 -6.55 1.57
N GLY A 14 19.32 -6.33 1.62
CA GLY A 14 18.36 -7.11 2.42
C GLY A 14 18.48 -6.86 3.93
N ILE A 15 18.96 -5.69 4.34
CA ILE A 15 19.17 -5.34 5.75
C ILE A 15 17.88 -4.80 6.36
N VAL A 16 17.32 -5.55 7.31
CA VAL A 16 16.16 -5.10 8.09
C VAL A 16 16.62 -4.13 9.18
N ARG A 17 16.36 -2.84 8.95
CA ARG A 17 16.75 -1.74 9.85
C ARG A 17 15.76 -1.54 10.97
N LYS A 18 16.14 -0.81 12.01
CA LYS A 18 15.32 -0.57 13.21
C LYS A 18 13.95 0.06 12.89
N TYR A 19 13.87 0.98 11.93
CA TYR A 19 12.61 1.63 11.57
C TYR A 19 11.59 0.64 11.01
N VAL A 20 12.03 -0.37 10.22
CA VAL A 20 11.17 -1.45 9.71
C VAL A 20 10.58 -2.24 10.87
N LEU A 21 11.42 -2.64 11.83
CA LEU A 21 10.96 -3.39 13.01
C LEU A 21 9.99 -2.56 13.87
N THR A 22 10.26 -1.25 14.02
CA THR A 22 9.36 -0.33 14.73
C THR A 22 8.00 -0.25 14.04
N TYR A 23 8.00 -0.13 12.72
CA TYR A 23 6.78 -0.08 11.92
C TYR A 23 5.97 -1.38 12.03
N LEU A 24 6.64 -2.53 11.86
CA LEU A 24 6.00 -3.85 11.96
C LEU A 24 5.43 -4.12 13.36
N LYS A 25 6.12 -3.72 14.42
CA LYS A 25 5.59 -3.80 15.78
C LYS A 25 4.34 -2.93 15.97
N GLY A 26 4.34 -1.73 15.39
CA GLY A 26 3.13 -0.90 15.38
C GLY A 26 1.98 -1.55 14.61
N LEU A 27 2.24 -2.20 13.47
CA LEU A 27 1.22 -2.95 12.74
C LEU A 27 0.65 -4.13 13.55
N GLN A 28 1.47 -4.80 14.37
CA GLN A 28 1.02 -5.89 15.26
C GLN A 28 0.01 -5.44 16.31
N GLU A 29 -0.05 -4.13 16.62
CA GLU A 29 -1.08 -3.59 17.53
C GLU A 29 -2.49 -3.64 16.92
N VAL A 30 -2.59 -3.71 15.59
CA VAL A 30 -3.87 -3.58 14.87
C VAL A 30 -4.15 -4.71 13.87
N ALA A 31 -3.15 -5.48 13.47
CA ALA A 31 -3.27 -6.55 12.48
C ALA A 31 -3.07 -7.93 13.12
N ASP A 32 -4.00 -8.84 12.83
CA ASP A 32 -3.97 -10.23 13.33
C ASP A 32 -2.99 -11.10 12.52
N LYS A 33 -2.76 -10.75 11.26
CA LYS A 33 -1.81 -11.44 10.38
C LYS A 33 -1.04 -10.44 9.55
N ILE A 34 0.28 -10.58 9.54
CA ILE A 34 1.17 -9.75 8.73
C ILE A 34 1.97 -10.65 7.80
N ILE A 35 1.99 -10.29 6.52
CA ILE A 35 2.88 -10.88 5.52
C ILE A 35 3.86 -9.80 5.09
N VAL A 36 5.14 -10.05 5.33
CA VAL A 36 6.22 -9.23 4.78
C VAL A 36 6.63 -9.82 3.44
N ILE A 37 6.38 -9.07 2.38
CA ILE A 37 6.76 -9.43 1.01
C ILE A 37 8.13 -8.82 0.75
N VAL A 38 9.14 -9.67 0.67
CA VAL A 38 10.52 -9.26 0.41
C VAL A 38 10.79 -9.27 -1.08
N ASN A 39 10.88 -8.07 -1.67
CA ASN A 39 11.26 -7.90 -3.06
C ASN A 39 12.81 -7.95 -3.20
N GLY A 40 13.35 -9.14 -3.49
CA GLY A 40 14.76 -9.37 -3.73
C GLY A 40 15.49 -10.01 -2.55
N LYS A 41 16.55 -9.36 -2.06
CA LYS A 41 17.43 -9.93 -1.03
C LYS A 41 16.84 -9.79 0.37
N LEU A 42 17.14 -10.75 1.21
CA LEU A 42 16.95 -10.69 2.65
C LEU A 42 18.21 -11.27 3.31
N SER A 43 18.88 -10.48 4.15
CA SER A 43 20.04 -10.97 4.92
C SER A 43 19.62 -12.01 5.96
N LEU A 44 20.52 -12.90 6.36
CA LEU A 44 20.24 -13.89 7.41
C LEU A 44 19.81 -13.20 8.70
N GLU A 45 20.49 -12.15 9.12
CA GLU A 45 20.12 -11.35 10.29
C GLU A 45 18.75 -10.69 10.12
N GLY A 46 18.44 -10.19 8.92
CA GLY A 46 17.14 -9.61 8.58
C GLY A 46 16.02 -10.64 8.72
N LYS A 47 16.23 -11.84 8.20
CA LYS A 47 15.30 -12.96 8.31
C LYS A 47 15.04 -13.33 9.77
N GLU A 48 16.08 -13.52 10.57
CA GLU A 48 15.95 -13.82 12.00
C GLU A 48 15.17 -12.73 12.77
N LYS A 49 15.40 -11.45 12.44
CA LYS A 49 14.66 -10.34 13.05
C LYS A 49 13.17 -10.39 12.76
N LEU A 50 12.78 -10.70 11.52
CA LEU A 50 11.39 -10.82 11.12
C LEU A 50 10.73 -12.07 11.72
N GLU A 51 11.43 -13.22 11.73
CA GLU A 51 10.96 -14.46 12.35
C GLU A 51 10.71 -14.31 13.85
N LYS A 52 11.56 -13.56 14.57
CA LYS A 52 11.36 -13.23 16.00
C LYS A 52 10.09 -12.42 16.27
N LEU A 53 9.54 -11.74 15.28
CA LEU A 53 8.25 -11.06 15.38
C LEU A 53 7.05 -11.98 15.08
N GLY A 54 7.27 -13.24 14.72
CA GLY A 54 6.21 -14.17 14.34
C GLY A 54 5.50 -13.83 13.03
N ILE A 55 6.17 -13.09 12.15
CA ILE A 55 5.61 -12.59 10.89
C ILE A 55 5.86 -13.62 9.76
N THR A 56 4.88 -13.79 8.89
CA THR A 56 5.04 -14.59 7.67
C THR A 56 5.89 -13.85 6.66
N ILE A 57 6.93 -14.51 6.12
CA ILE A 57 7.85 -13.93 5.12
C ILE A 57 7.56 -14.58 3.77
N LEU A 58 7.26 -13.76 2.77
CA LEU A 58 7.15 -14.16 1.36
C LEU A 58 8.29 -13.50 0.58
N GLN A 59 9.34 -14.26 0.25
CA GLN A 59 10.45 -13.73 -0.54
C GLN A 59 10.24 -14.00 -2.03
N ARG A 60 10.47 -12.99 -2.87
CA ARG A 60 10.32 -13.06 -4.32
C ARG A 60 11.39 -12.27 -5.06
N ALA A 61 11.47 -12.43 -6.37
CA ALA A 61 12.31 -11.58 -7.22
C ALA A 61 11.85 -10.11 -7.13
N ASN A 62 12.79 -9.17 -7.20
CA ASN A 62 12.47 -7.74 -7.22
C ASN A 62 11.89 -7.34 -8.58
N LYS A 63 10.58 -7.48 -8.73
CA LYS A 63 9.80 -7.12 -9.93
C LYS A 63 8.49 -6.46 -9.50
N GLY A 64 7.92 -5.60 -10.35
CA GLY A 64 6.56 -5.07 -10.18
C GLY A 64 6.33 -4.25 -8.92
N PHE A 65 7.40 -3.77 -8.28
CA PHE A 65 7.35 -2.85 -7.14
C PHE A 65 6.34 -3.26 -6.05
N ASP A 66 5.56 -2.31 -5.52
CA ASP A 66 4.62 -2.56 -4.42
C ASP A 66 3.39 -3.32 -4.90
N PHE A 67 2.81 -2.95 -6.04
CA PHE A 67 1.62 -3.61 -6.57
C PHE A 67 1.90 -5.04 -6.99
N GLY A 68 3.04 -5.30 -7.64
CA GLY A 68 3.49 -6.65 -7.94
C GLY A 68 3.75 -7.48 -6.68
N ALA A 69 4.27 -6.87 -5.60
CA ALA A 69 4.46 -7.54 -4.32
C ALA A 69 3.12 -7.92 -3.68
N TRP A 70 2.15 -7.00 -3.66
CA TRP A 70 0.82 -7.29 -3.11
C TRP A 70 0.08 -8.34 -3.94
N LYS A 71 0.18 -8.29 -5.27
CA LYS A 71 -0.35 -9.36 -6.14
C LYS A 71 0.19 -10.73 -5.72
N ALA A 72 1.51 -10.85 -5.56
CA ALA A 72 2.12 -12.11 -5.12
C ALA A 72 1.63 -12.56 -3.74
N ALA A 73 1.31 -11.64 -2.82
CA ALA A 73 0.75 -11.99 -1.53
C ALA A 73 -0.71 -12.49 -1.63
N PHE A 74 -1.51 -11.93 -2.54
CA PHE A 74 -2.85 -12.47 -2.87
C PHE A 74 -2.76 -13.88 -3.46
N GLU A 75 -1.85 -14.10 -4.40
CA GLU A 75 -1.60 -15.42 -5.00
C GLU A 75 -1.12 -16.44 -3.96
N PHE A 76 -0.24 -16.02 -3.04
CA PHE A 76 0.28 -16.86 -1.96
C PHE A 76 -0.80 -17.30 -0.97
N LEU A 77 -1.69 -16.40 -0.56
CA LEU A 77 -2.77 -16.71 0.38
C LEU A 77 -3.98 -17.35 -0.27
N GLY A 78 -4.30 -16.95 -1.49
CA GLY A 78 -5.57 -17.24 -2.13
C GLY A 78 -6.73 -16.39 -1.60
N TRP A 79 -7.68 -16.10 -2.47
CA TRP A 79 -8.84 -15.23 -2.16
C TRP A 79 -9.73 -15.78 -1.04
N GLU A 80 -9.82 -17.10 -0.92
CA GLU A 80 -10.61 -17.73 0.16
C GLU A 80 -10.09 -17.34 1.54
N GLU A 81 -8.77 -17.28 1.73
CA GLU A 81 -8.17 -16.86 2.99
C GLU A 81 -8.28 -15.35 3.20
N VAL A 82 -8.02 -14.54 2.16
CA VAL A 82 -8.11 -13.07 2.24
C VAL A 82 -9.51 -12.60 2.64
N ARG A 83 -10.55 -13.23 2.12
CA ARG A 83 -11.96 -12.91 2.40
C ARG A 83 -12.40 -13.19 3.84
N LYS A 84 -11.58 -13.85 4.65
CA LYS A 84 -11.85 -14.07 6.09
C LYS A 84 -11.54 -12.85 6.97
N PHE A 85 -10.97 -11.79 6.40
CA PHE A 85 -10.59 -10.58 7.12
C PHE A 85 -11.59 -9.45 6.88
N ASP A 86 -11.80 -8.63 7.91
CA ASP A 86 -12.67 -7.46 7.85
C ASP A 86 -11.98 -6.27 7.18
N GLU A 87 -10.65 -6.17 7.33
CA GLU A 87 -9.83 -5.14 6.71
C GLU A 87 -8.49 -5.70 6.23
N LEU A 88 -8.00 -5.17 5.11
CA LEU A 88 -6.69 -5.43 4.53
C LEU A 88 -5.89 -4.14 4.49
N VAL A 89 -4.70 -4.16 5.07
CA VAL A 89 -3.72 -3.06 5.03
C VAL A 89 -2.68 -3.36 3.96
N LEU A 90 -2.57 -2.48 2.98
CA LEU A 90 -1.51 -2.48 1.97
C LEU A 90 -0.51 -1.37 2.33
N THR A 91 0.74 -1.72 2.58
CA THR A 91 1.76 -0.76 3.01
C THR A 91 3.17 -1.21 2.62
N ASN A 92 4.16 -0.33 2.76
CA ASN A 92 5.52 -0.58 2.32
C ASN A 92 6.59 0.02 3.26
N CYS A 93 7.86 -0.24 2.96
CA CYS A 93 9.00 0.19 3.76
C CYS A 93 9.50 1.62 3.46
N SER A 94 8.85 2.37 2.57
CA SER A 94 9.25 3.75 2.28
C SER A 94 8.90 4.74 3.40
N ASN A 95 8.12 4.29 4.39
CA ASN A 95 7.67 5.10 5.50
C ASN A 95 8.55 4.96 6.74
N TYR A 96 8.85 6.11 7.35
CA TYR A 96 9.42 6.18 8.69
C TYR A 96 8.29 6.45 9.69
N GLY A 97 7.97 5.45 10.51
CA GLY A 97 6.87 5.57 11.48
C GLY A 97 6.68 4.31 12.30
N PRO A 98 5.54 4.19 12.98
CA PRO A 98 4.44 5.16 13.03
C PRO A 98 4.76 6.40 13.89
N VAL A 99 4.38 7.59 13.42
CA VAL A 99 4.46 8.84 14.23
C VAL A 99 3.35 8.86 15.28
N TYR A 100 2.19 8.32 14.93
CA TYR A 100 1.05 8.09 15.82
C TYR A 100 0.76 6.61 15.89
N HIS A 101 0.38 6.09 17.06
CA HIS A 101 -0.03 4.69 17.19
C HIS A 101 -1.11 4.32 16.16
N PHE A 102 -0.93 3.22 15.47
CA PHE A 102 -1.90 2.76 14.47
C PHE A 102 -3.29 2.55 15.08
N SER A 103 -3.39 2.09 16.32
CA SER A 103 -4.67 1.97 17.04
C SER A 103 -5.46 3.27 17.10
N GLY A 104 -4.79 4.41 17.31
CA GLY A 104 -5.42 5.73 17.28
C GLY A 104 -5.87 6.15 15.87
N ILE A 105 -5.09 5.78 14.84
CA ILE A 105 -5.42 6.04 13.43
C ILE A 105 -6.66 5.23 13.02
N PHE A 106 -6.68 3.94 13.31
CA PHE A 106 -7.81 3.08 13.01
C PHE A 106 -9.09 3.51 13.73
N LYS A 107 -8.98 3.93 15.01
CA LYS A 107 -10.10 4.46 15.78
C LYS A 107 -10.71 5.72 15.13
N ARG A 108 -9.89 6.62 14.55
CA ARG A 108 -10.40 7.81 13.84
C ARG A 108 -11.21 7.47 12.58
N MET A 109 -10.93 6.32 11.96
CA MET A 109 -11.62 5.87 10.75
C MET A 109 -12.75 4.87 11.03
N GLU A 110 -12.94 4.46 12.28
CA GLU A 110 -13.92 3.43 12.66
C GLU A 110 -15.35 3.80 12.22
N ASP A 111 -15.78 5.03 12.51
CA ASP A 111 -17.12 5.52 12.18
C ASP A 111 -17.22 6.18 10.79
N ASN A 112 -16.11 6.27 10.05
CA ASN A 112 -16.13 6.83 8.70
C ASN A 112 -16.77 5.83 7.73
N PRO A 113 -17.81 6.19 6.96
CA PRO A 113 -18.57 5.24 6.12
C PRO A 113 -17.86 4.82 4.82
N CYS A 114 -16.62 5.28 4.56
CA CYS A 114 -15.90 4.94 3.33
C CYS A 114 -15.59 3.44 3.22
N ASP A 115 -15.48 2.95 1.99
CA ASP A 115 -15.21 1.54 1.69
C ASP A 115 -13.70 1.22 1.72
N PHE A 116 -12.85 2.23 1.50
CA PHE A 116 -11.40 2.12 1.67
C PHE A 116 -10.81 3.50 2.04
N TRP A 117 -9.60 3.51 2.62
CA TRP A 117 -9.01 4.74 3.08
C TRP A 117 -7.47 4.67 3.13
N GLY A 118 -6.82 5.83 3.21
CA GLY A 118 -5.38 5.92 3.37
C GLY A 118 -4.97 6.97 4.38
N LEU A 119 -3.66 7.09 4.65
CA LEU A 119 -3.16 8.14 5.53
C LEU A 119 -3.29 9.51 4.88
N THR A 120 -2.85 9.64 3.65
CA THR A 120 -2.80 10.88 2.89
C THR A 120 -3.23 10.66 1.45
N GLN A 121 -3.59 11.74 0.78
CA GLN A 121 -3.88 11.73 -0.66
C GLN A 121 -2.89 12.61 -1.41
N HIS A 122 -2.59 12.24 -2.64
CA HIS A 122 -1.99 13.13 -3.62
C HIS A 122 -3.08 14.00 -4.23
N GLN A 123 -2.80 15.30 -4.37
CA GLN A 123 -3.72 16.24 -5.01
C GLN A 123 -3.76 16.03 -6.52
N GLU A 124 -4.86 16.46 -7.14
CA GLU A 124 -4.96 16.53 -8.58
C GLU A 124 -3.87 17.45 -9.16
N VAL A 125 -3.19 16.98 -10.20
CA VAL A 125 -2.20 17.79 -10.94
C VAL A 125 -2.54 17.79 -12.42
N LYS A 126 -2.80 18.98 -12.95
CA LYS A 126 -2.95 19.21 -14.39
C LYS A 126 -1.58 19.54 -15.00
N ASN A 127 -1.30 19.03 -16.19
CA ASN A 127 -0.02 19.21 -16.88
C ASN A 127 1.20 18.65 -16.10
N ALA A 128 1.09 17.45 -15.59
CA ALA A 128 2.17 16.78 -14.87
C ALA A 128 3.29 16.33 -15.83
N LEU A 129 4.17 17.24 -16.18
CA LEU A 129 5.30 17.04 -17.12
C LEU A 129 6.25 15.88 -16.72
N ILE A 130 6.20 15.43 -15.47
CA ILE A 130 7.23 14.58 -14.88
C ILE A 130 6.96 13.09 -15.10
N ILE A 131 5.70 12.66 -15.17
CA ILE A 131 5.37 11.23 -15.18
C ILE A 131 5.30 10.64 -16.58
N ALA A 132 4.80 11.36 -17.57
CA ALA A 132 4.55 10.80 -18.90
C ALA A 132 5.46 11.34 -20.03
N GLY A 133 6.18 12.44 -19.81
CA GLY A 133 6.86 13.15 -20.91
C GLY A 133 5.89 13.79 -21.90
N ASP A 134 4.59 13.75 -21.61
CA ASP A 134 3.51 14.30 -22.40
C ASP A 134 2.95 15.57 -21.73
N LYS A 135 2.75 16.63 -22.50
CA LYS A 135 2.30 17.93 -21.99
C LYS A 135 0.87 17.92 -21.44
N ASP A 136 0.09 16.88 -21.75
CA ASP A 136 -1.30 16.71 -21.34
C ASP A 136 -1.47 15.69 -20.21
N SER A 137 -0.38 15.31 -19.52
CA SER A 137 -0.47 14.34 -18.43
C SER A 137 -1.25 14.89 -17.24
N TYR A 138 -2.29 14.16 -16.87
CA TYR A 138 -3.20 14.48 -15.80
C TYR A 138 -3.10 13.42 -14.69
N ILE A 139 -2.77 13.84 -13.49
CA ILE A 139 -2.80 12.99 -12.31
C ILE A 139 -4.07 13.31 -11.54
N ARG A 140 -4.95 12.33 -11.41
CA ARG A 140 -6.12 12.45 -10.55
C ARG A 140 -5.71 12.42 -9.08
N ARG A 141 -6.53 13.03 -8.23
CA ARG A 141 -6.35 12.83 -6.79
C ARG A 141 -6.49 11.35 -6.47
N HIS A 142 -5.59 10.83 -5.65
CA HIS A 142 -5.58 9.42 -5.25
C HIS A 142 -4.98 9.25 -3.86
N ILE A 143 -5.28 8.13 -3.22
CA ILE A 143 -4.61 7.72 -1.98
C ILE A 143 -3.17 7.36 -2.32
N GLN A 144 -2.22 7.88 -1.56
CA GLN A 144 -0.81 7.52 -1.73
C GLN A 144 -0.59 6.06 -1.29
N SER A 145 0.09 5.29 -2.13
CA SER A 145 0.21 3.82 -2.02
C SER A 145 0.92 3.32 -0.76
N PHE A 146 1.66 4.18 -0.08
CA PHE A 146 2.44 3.75 1.08
C PHE A 146 1.59 3.28 2.29
N PHE A 147 0.29 3.59 2.34
CA PHE A 147 -0.62 3.06 3.34
C PHE A 147 -2.07 3.15 2.87
N ILE A 148 -2.66 2.01 2.57
CA ILE A 148 -4.05 1.89 2.12
C ILE A 148 -4.74 0.82 2.97
N VAL A 149 -5.95 1.09 3.43
CA VAL A 149 -6.80 0.13 4.13
C VAL A 149 -8.04 -0.13 3.32
N ILE A 150 -8.27 -1.39 3.02
CA ILE A 150 -9.40 -1.90 2.23
C ILE A 150 -10.36 -2.60 3.17
N ARG A 151 -11.64 -2.21 3.18
CA ARG A 151 -12.66 -2.83 4.03
C ARG A 151 -13.32 -4.03 3.40
N GLN A 152 -13.96 -4.84 4.21
CA GLN A 152 -14.54 -6.13 3.84
C GLN A 152 -15.45 -6.05 2.60
N LYS A 153 -16.29 -5.01 2.48
CA LYS A 153 -17.14 -4.81 1.31
C LYS A 153 -16.36 -4.83 -0.01
N VAL A 154 -15.19 -4.21 -0.04
CA VAL A 154 -14.29 -4.22 -1.21
C VAL A 154 -13.61 -5.59 -1.36
N ILE A 155 -13.08 -6.14 -0.26
CA ILE A 155 -12.38 -7.44 -0.24
C ILE A 155 -13.26 -8.56 -0.81
N LEU A 156 -14.57 -8.55 -0.51
CA LEU A 156 -15.54 -9.54 -0.97
C LEU A 156 -15.96 -9.36 -2.43
N SER A 157 -15.67 -8.20 -3.03
CA SER A 157 -16.07 -7.90 -4.40
C SER A 157 -15.23 -8.65 -5.43
N GLU A 158 -15.89 -9.27 -6.40
CA GLU A 158 -15.24 -9.87 -7.56
C GLU A 158 -14.45 -8.84 -8.38
N LYS A 159 -14.87 -7.57 -8.38
CA LYS A 159 -14.13 -6.49 -9.05
C LYS A 159 -12.76 -6.27 -8.43
N PHE A 160 -12.65 -6.36 -7.11
CA PHE A 160 -11.39 -6.25 -6.41
C PHE A 160 -10.44 -7.42 -6.71
N SER A 161 -10.94 -8.65 -6.65
CA SER A 161 -10.12 -9.83 -7.00
C SER A 161 -9.72 -9.82 -8.48
N SER A 162 -10.64 -9.49 -9.40
CA SER A 162 -10.33 -9.40 -10.83
C SER A 162 -9.28 -8.32 -11.17
N TYR A 163 -9.26 -7.20 -10.43
CA TYR A 163 -8.20 -6.18 -10.58
C TYR A 163 -6.81 -6.78 -10.32
N TRP A 164 -6.66 -7.48 -9.18
CA TRP A 164 -5.38 -8.07 -8.80
C TRP A 164 -4.99 -9.25 -9.69
N ASP A 165 -5.94 -10.10 -10.06
CA ASP A 165 -5.70 -11.24 -10.94
C ASP A 165 -5.24 -10.77 -12.34
N GLY A 166 -5.83 -9.68 -12.85
CA GLY A 166 -5.51 -9.07 -14.13
C GLY A 166 -4.33 -8.09 -14.13
N LEU A 167 -3.75 -7.76 -12.95
CA LEU A 167 -2.66 -6.79 -12.85
C LEU A 167 -1.41 -7.27 -13.58
N VAL A 168 -0.87 -6.44 -14.47
CA VAL A 168 0.41 -6.65 -15.15
C VAL A 168 1.50 -5.98 -14.31
N GLU A 169 2.54 -6.72 -13.94
CA GLU A 169 3.64 -6.16 -13.15
C GLU A 169 4.40 -5.07 -13.92
N ALA A 170 4.63 -3.93 -13.27
CA ALA A 170 5.38 -2.83 -13.85
C ALA A 170 6.85 -3.20 -14.05
N GLU A 171 7.41 -2.82 -15.19
CA GLU A 171 8.82 -3.04 -15.54
C GLU A 171 9.75 -1.98 -14.95
N ASN A 172 9.21 -0.80 -14.64
CA ASN A 172 9.97 0.34 -14.10
C ASN A 172 9.09 1.22 -13.22
N LEU A 173 9.73 2.09 -12.42
CA LEU A 173 9.05 2.96 -11.45
C LEU A 173 8.04 3.91 -12.11
N LYS A 174 8.32 4.40 -13.32
CA LYS A 174 7.40 5.29 -14.04
C LYS A 174 6.09 4.58 -14.35
N GLN A 175 6.17 3.33 -14.82
CA GLN A 175 5.01 2.50 -15.11
C GLN A 175 4.24 2.16 -13.82
N GLU A 176 4.93 1.82 -12.72
CA GLU A 176 4.30 1.60 -11.42
C GLU A 176 3.44 2.79 -10.99
N ILE A 177 4.00 4.00 -11.07
CA ILE A 177 3.28 5.22 -10.69
C ILE A 177 2.11 5.48 -11.63
N SER A 178 2.34 5.44 -12.97
CA SER A 178 1.34 5.84 -13.95
C SER A 178 0.21 4.84 -14.16
N GLU A 179 0.46 3.54 -14.00
CA GLU A 179 -0.51 2.48 -14.31
C GLU A 179 -1.15 1.88 -13.05
N HIS A 180 -0.46 1.97 -11.90
CA HIS A 180 -0.94 1.35 -10.66
C HIS A 180 -1.23 2.38 -9.57
N GLU A 181 -0.24 3.10 -9.06
CA GLU A 181 -0.44 3.97 -7.90
C GLU A 181 -1.52 5.04 -8.17
N THR A 182 -1.40 5.77 -9.28
CA THR A 182 -2.35 6.84 -9.61
C THR A 182 -3.72 6.33 -10.09
N ARG A 183 -3.81 5.06 -10.51
CA ARG A 183 -5.02 4.47 -11.09
C ARG A 183 -5.83 3.62 -10.11
N PHE A 184 -5.22 3.10 -9.07
CA PHE A 184 -5.89 2.18 -8.15
C PHE A 184 -7.11 2.81 -7.46
N THR A 185 -6.95 4.04 -6.94
CA THR A 185 -8.06 4.78 -6.33
C THR A 185 -9.17 5.07 -7.35
N GLU A 186 -8.79 5.53 -8.54
CA GLU A 186 -9.73 5.79 -9.65
C GLU A 186 -10.50 4.53 -10.05
N TYR A 187 -9.81 3.40 -10.14
CA TYR A 187 -10.46 2.13 -10.46
C TYR A 187 -11.52 1.76 -9.43
N LEU A 188 -11.16 1.75 -8.15
CA LEU A 188 -12.12 1.41 -7.08
C LEU A 188 -13.30 2.37 -7.02
N GLU A 189 -13.07 3.68 -7.22
CA GLU A 189 -14.11 4.69 -7.30
C GLU A 189 -15.04 4.46 -8.51
N SER A 190 -14.47 4.12 -9.68
CA SER A 190 -15.24 3.84 -10.92
C SER A 190 -16.16 2.64 -10.82
N VAL A 191 -15.83 1.68 -9.96
CA VAL A 191 -16.66 0.49 -9.71
C VAL A 191 -17.59 0.65 -8.50
N GLY A 192 -17.68 1.86 -7.93
CA GLY A 192 -18.69 2.26 -6.96
C GLY A 192 -18.25 2.23 -5.50
N PHE A 193 -16.95 2.17 -5.20
CA PHE A 193 -16.44 2.27 -3.84
C PHE A 193 -16.07 3.70 -3.45
N SER A 194 -16.41 4.07 -2.22
CA SER A 194 -16.10 5.37 -1.63
C SER A 194 -14.79 5.33 -0.84
N TRP A 195 -14.06 6.44 -0.83
CA TRP A 195 -12.80 6.52 -0.11
C TRP A 195 -12.61 7.83 0.67
N ASP A 196 -11.71 7.81 1.63
CA ASP A 196 -11.31 8.96 2.42
C ASP A 196 -9.85 8.85 2.89
N THR A 197 -9.33 9.91 3.55
CA THR A 197 -8.00 9.92 4.15
C THR A 197 -8.01 10.47 5.56
N VAL A 198 -7.12 9.93 6.40
CA VAL A 198 -6.97 10.35 7.81
C VAL A 198 -6.52 11.81 7.91
N PHE A 199 -5.54 12.18 7.08
CA PHE A 199 -4.97 13.51 7.05
C PHE A 199 -5.40 14.21 5.76
N LYS A 200 -6.20 15.27 5.91
CA LYS A 200 -6.64 16.11 4.79
C LYS A 200 -5.56 17.14 4.48
N PRO A 201 -5.26 17.40 3.20
CA PRO A 201 -4.40 18.51 2.84
C PRO A 201 -5.00 19.82 3.32
N LYS A 202 -4.15 20.71 3.87
CA LYS A 202 -4.55 22.07 4.27
C LYS A 202 -4.05 23.04 3.22
N GLY A 203 -4.95 23.88 2.69
CA GLY A 203 -4.63 24.93 1.72
C GLY A 203 -4.63 24.47 0.27
N GLU A 204 -4.31 25.40 -0.63
CA GLU A 204 -4.18 25.13 -2.05
C GLU A 204 -2.88 24.39 -2.35
N PHE A 205 -2.95 23.43 -3.27
CA PHE A 205 -1.80 22.65 -3.71
C PHE A 205 -0.85 23.54 -4.54
N ASN A 206 0.41 23.64 -4.11
CA ASN A 206 1.45 24.31 -4.89
C ASN A 206 2.32 23.26 -5.59
N PRO A 207 2.19 23.10 -6.93
CA PRO A 207 2.92 22.09 -7.67
C PRO A 207 4.45 22.29 -7.68
N SER A 208 4.97 23.46 -7.29
CA SER A 208 6.41 23.73 -7.26
C SER A 208 7.18 22.95 -6.18
N PHE A 209 6.51 22.34 -5.20
CA PHE A 209 7.15 21.50 -4.20
C PHE A 209 7.47 20.07 -4.66
N TYR A 210 7.02 19.67 -5.86
CA TYR A 210 7.23 18.32 -6.41
C TYR A 210 8.27 18.30 -7.55
N GLN A 211 9.24 19.20 -7.53
CA GLN A 211 10.44 18.99 -8.33
C GLN A 211 11.27 17.91 -7.64
N VAL A 212 11.14 16.67 -8.15
CA VAL A 212 12.03 15.58 -7.79
C VAL A 212 13.40 15.91 -8.34
N THR A 213 14.32 16.25 -7.44
CA THR A 213 15.76 16.30 -7.74
C THR A 213 16.30 14.88 -7.93
#